data_c45db9019c238855d2b631cb28b2710e
#
_entry.id   c45db9019c238855d2b631cb28b2710e
#
_cell.length_a   1.000
_cell.length_b   1.000
_cell.length_c   1.000
_cell.angle_alpha   90.00
_cell.angle_beta   90.00
_cell.angle_gamma   90.00
#
_symmetry.space_group_name_H-M   'P 1'
#
loop_
_entity.id
_entity.type
_entity.pdbx_description
1 polymer ?
#
loop_
_entity_poly.entity_id
_entity_poly.type
_entity_poly.pdbx_seq_one_letter_code
_entity_poly.pdbx_strand_id
1 'polypeptide(L)'
;MNTFEAITLVPGHARAPGIALPPLSFWGGYDAGRGVIVDATHAGHGQSLASRILVMPRARGSSSSSSVLAEALRNGTGPAGIVLTERDLILSIGAIVANELYASNVPVVMVDEAAFAHIAAADAHIEIDAPDAAFMARVRVSPGAP
;
A
#
# COMPACT_ATOMS: atom_id res chain seq x y z
N MET A 1 -15.13 -6.57 -13.58
CA MET A 1 -13.85 -6.76 -12.87
C MET A 1 -12.71 -6.54 -13.82
N ASN A 2 -11.76 -5.69 -13.44
CA ASN A 2 -10.58 -5.40 -14.25
C ASN A 2 -9.35 -5.98 -13.59
N THR A 3 -8.45 -6.52 -14.42
CA THR A 3 -7.19 -7.11 -13.95
C THR A 3 -6.03 -6.41 -14.65
N PHE A 4 -5.02 -6.03 -13.85
CA PHE A 4 -3.83 -5.34 -14.35
C PHE A 4 -2.58 -6.14 -13.97
N GLU A 5 -1.62 -6.18 -14.88
CA GLU A 5 -0.31 -6.75 -14.59
C GLU A 5 0.48 -5.77 -13.74
N ALA A 6 1.30 -6.30 -12.84
CA ALA A 6 2.13 -5.52 -11.94
C ALA A 6 3.48 -6.20 -11.73
N ILE A 7 4.42 -5.44 -11.22
CA ILE A 7 5.73 -5.96 -10.83
C ILE A 7 5.73 -6.12 -9.31
N THR A 8 6.12 -7.30 -8.85
CA THR A 8 6.24 -7.58 -7.42
C THR A 8 7.47 -6.85 -6.86
N LEU A 9 7.25 -5.96 -5.90
CA LEU A 9 8.33 -5.39 -5.10
C LEU A 9 8.49 -6.15 -3.79
N VAL A 10 7.37 -6.51 -3.17
CA VAL A 10 7.33 -7.38 -1.98
C VAL A 10 6.23 -8.42 -2.21
N PRO A 11 6.53 -9.72 -2.14
CA PRO A 11 5.53 -10.76 -2.31
C PRO A 11 4.48 -10.72 -1.19
N GLY A 12 3.27 -11.09 -1.52
CA GLY A 12 2.18 -11.20 -0.57
C GLY A 12 0.84 -11.30 -1.29
N HIS A 13 -0.21 -11.36 -0.50
CA HIS A 13 -1.57 -11.38 -1.00
C HIS A 13 -2.46 -10.54 -0.09
N ALA A 14 -3.30 -9.72 -0.68
CA ALA A 14 -4.26 -8.92 0.08
C ALA A 14 -5.51 -8.64 -0.75
N ARG A 15 -6.62 -8.49 -0.07
CA ARG A 15 -7.88 -8.03 -0.65
C ARG A 15 -8.56 -7.12 0.35
N ALA A 16 -8.82 -5.90 -0.05
CA ALA A 16 -9.41 -4.89 0.84
C ALA A 16 -9.94 -3.71 0.02
N PRO A 17 -10.75 -2.84 0.64
CA PRO A 17 -11.12 -1.59 0.00
C PRO A 17 -9.88 -0.76 -0.33
N GLY A 18 -9.88 -0.12 -1.49
CA GLY A 18 -8.80 0.78 -1.88
C GLY A 18 -8.93 2.14 -1.25
N ILE A 19 -7.80 2.79 -1.04
CA ILE A 19 -7.74 4.21 -0.70
C ILE A 19 -6.68 4.86 -1.59
N ALA A 20 -7.13 5.77 -2.47
CA ALA A 20 -6.25 6.48 -3.39
C ALA A 20 -5.85 7.82 -2.78
N LEU A 21 -4.56 8.05 -2.65
CA LEU A 21 -4.02 9.23 -1.99
C LEU A 21 -2.89 9.85 -2.81
N PRO A 22 -2.66 11.17 -2.67
CA PRO A 22 -1.41 11.77 -3.13
C PRO A 22 -0.24 11.22 -2.31
N PRO A 23 1.01 11.46 -2.75
CA PRO A 23 2.18 10.96 -2.04
C PRO A 23 2.15 11.25 -0.55
N LEU A 24 2.36 10.22 0.25
CA LEU A 24 2.34 10.28 1.71
C LEU A 24 3.73 9.97 2.25
N SER A 25 4.17 10.72 3.26
CA SER A 25 5.33 10.37 4.08
C SER A 25 4.86 9.62 5.32
N PHE A 26 5.34 8.39 5.51
CA PHE A 26 5.05 7.68 6.76
C PHE A 26 5.79 8.32 7.93
N TRP A 27 7.01 8.82 7.71
CA TRP A 27 7.74 9.56 8.73
C TRP A 27 7.12 10.94 8.91
N GLY A 28 6.54 11.17 10.07
CA GLY A 28 5.89 12.44 10.40
C GLY A 28 4.49 12.61 9.82
N GLY A 29 4.06 11.75 8.89
CA GLY A 29 2.75 11.88 8.26
C GLY A 29 1.74 10.84 8.71
N TYR A 30 2.20 9.71 9.25
CA TYR A 30 1.31 8.64 9.72
C TYR A 30 1.62 8.28 11.17
N ASP A 31 0.61 8.26 12.01
CA ASP A 31 0.74 7.83 13.40
C ASP A 31 0.51 6.32 13.49
N ALA A 32 1.57 5.55 13.62
CA ALA A 32 1.51 4.10 13.64
C ALA A 32 0.76 3.56 14.88
N GLY A 33 0.75 4.31 15.97
CA GLY A 33 0.03 3.91 17.19
C GLY A 33 -1.47 4.09 17.06
N ARG A 34 -1.89 5.26 16.56
CA ARG A 34 -3.31 5.60 16.40
C ARG A 34 -3.90 5.12 15.08
N GLY A 35 -3.06 4.87 14.08
CA GLY A 35 -3.51 4.43 12.77
C GLY A 35 -4.20 5.50 11.95
N VAL A 36 -3.71 6.73 11.99
CA VAL A 36 -4.29 7.85 11.25
C VAL A 36 -3.22 8.71 10.58
N ILE A 37 -3.58 9.32 9.46
CA ILE A 37 -2.75 10.32 8.80
C ILE A 37 -2.82 11.61 9.61
N VAL A 38 -1.68 12.06 10.12
CA VAL A 38 -1.59 13.22 11.01
C VAL A 38 -1.05 14.48 10.30
N ASP A 39 -0.56 14.36 9.07
CA ASP A 39 -0.14 15.51 8.27
C ASP A 39 -1.37 16.34 7.90
N ALA A 40 -1.53 17.49 8.54
CA ALA A 40 -2.69 18.37 8.35
C ALA A 40 -2.76 18.95 6.93
N THR A 41 -1.66 18.94 6.19
CA THR A 41 -1.62 19.45 4.80
C THR A 41 -1.92 18.36 3.77
N HIS A 42 -2.01 17.11 4.18
CA HIS A 42 -2.29 15.99 3.27
C HIS A 42 -3.79 15.82 3.07
N ALA A 43 -4.20 15.52 1.83
CA ALA A 43 -5.61 15.34 1.48
C ALA A 43 -6.28 14.22 2.28
N GLY A 44 -5.51 13.21 2.74
CA GLY A 44 -6.01 12.10 3.55
C GLY A 44 -5.98 12.34 5.06
N HIS A 45 -5.71 13.57 5.51
CA HIS A 45 -5.63 13.87 6.93
C HIS A 45 -6.81 13.30 7.72
N GLY A 46 -6.52 12.61 8.80
CA GLY A 46 -7.52 12.00 9.66
C GLY A 46 -7.99 10.62 9.24
N GLN A 47 -7.62 10.16 8.05
CA GLN A 47 -8.01 8.83 7.58
C GLN A 47 -7.01 7.77 8.04
N SER A 48 -7.51 6.53 8.18
CA SER A 48 -6.70 5.36 8.49
C SER A 48 -6.38 4.58 7.24
N LEU A 49 -5.21 3.96 7.20
CA LEU A 49 -4.84 3.00 6.17
C LEU A 49 -5.14 1.56 6.59
N ALA A 50 -5.54 1.35 7.84
CA ALA A 50 -5.75 0.01 8.38
C ALA A 50 -6.77 -0.77 7.57
N SER A 51 -6.39 -1.99 7.16
CA SER A 51 -7.23 -2.89 6.38
C SER A 51 -7.66 -2.32 5.03
N ARG A 52 -6.83 -1.48 4.43
CA ARG A 52 -7.07 -0.89 3.11
C ARG A 52 -5.86 -1.12 2.19
N ILE A 53 -6.12 -1.15 0.89
CA ILE A 53 -5.06 -1.14 -0.11
C ILE A 53 -4.71 0.33 -0.40
N LEU A 54 -3.50 0.73 -0.04
CA LEU A 54 -3.01 2.07 -0.31
C LEU A 54 -2.61 2.18 -1.78
N VAL A 55 -3.20 3.13 -2.49
CA VAL A 55 -2.91 3.41 -3.90
C VAL A 55 -2.38 4.83 -3.98
N MET A 56 -1.08 4.97 -4.24
CA MET A 56 -0.46 6.28 -4.41
C MET A 56 0.66 6.18 -5.46
N PRO A 57 0.97 7.26 -6.17
CA PRO A 57 1.98 7.16 -7.23
C PRO A 57 3.36 6.84 -6.67
N ARG A 58 3.69 7.42 -5.53
CA ARG A 58 4.96 7.23 -4.82
C ARG A 58 4.81 7.68 -3.39
N ALA A 59 5.70 7.23 -2.53
CA ALA A 59 5.88 7.81 -1.21
C ALA A 59 6.77 9.05 -1.30
N ARG A 60 6.87 9.76 -0.21
CA ARG A 60 7.83 10.84 -0.04
C ARG A 60 8.36 10.84 1.39
N GLY A 61 9.39 11.63 1.65
CA GLY A 61 9.93 11.82 2.99
C GLY A 61 11.17 11.00 3.28
N SER A 62 11.43 10.78 4.54
CA SER A 62 12.65 10.20 5.06
C SER A 62 12.74 8.69 4.87
N SER A 63 13.96 8.15 4.83
CA SER A 63 14.20 6.71 4.90
C SER A 63 13.68 6.08 6.21
N SER A 64 13.49 6.88 7.25
CA SER A 64 12.85 6.44 8.50
C SER A 64 11.40 6.00 8.32
N SER A 65 10.79 6.28 7.17
CA SER A 65 9.47 5.78 6.83
C SER A 65 9.37 4.25 6.85
N SER A 66 10.48 3.54 6.61
CA SER A 66 10.52 2.07 6.73
C SER A 66 10.12 1.63 8.14
N SER A 67 10.68 2.27 9.16
CA SER A 67 10.37 1.93 10.57
C SER A 67 8.92 2.24 10.93
N VAL A 68 8.39 3.36 10.45
CA VAL A 68 7.01 3.74 10.73
C VAL A 68 6.04 2.76 10.07
N LEU A 69 6.30 2.38 8.83
CA LEU A 69 5.46 1.39 8.15
C LEU A 69 5.52 0.04 8.86
N ALA A 70 6.71 -0.45 9.20
CA ALA A 70 6.86 -1.72 9.91
C ALA A 70 6.13 -1.71 11.26
N GLU A 71 6.21 -0.60 12.00
CA GLU A 71 5.51 -0.46 13.27
C GLU A 71 3.99 -0.43 13.08
N ALA A 72 3.50 0.26 12.07
CA ALA A 72 2.07 0.28 11.76
C ALA A 72 1.57 -1.13 11.41
N LEU A 73 2.33 -1.88 10.62
CA LEU A 73 1.98 -3.25 10.26
C LEU A 73 1.99 -4.16 11.50
N ARG A 74 2.97 -3.99 12.38
CA ARG A 74 3.02 -4.73 13.65
C ARG A 74 1.80 -4.43 14.52
N ASN A 75 1.37 -3.19 14.56
CA ASN A 75 0.24 -2.76 15.38
C ASN A 75 -1.13 -3.07 14.75
N GLY A 76 -1.18 -3.54 13.52
CA GLY A 76 -2.45 -3.73 12.81
C GLY A 76 -3.07 -2.44 12.30
N THR A 77 -2.31 -1.34 12.25
CA THR A 77 -2.77 -0.02 11.81
C THR A 77 -2.25 0.36 10.41
N GLY A 78 -1.46 -0.50 9.81
CA GLY A 78 -0.92 -0.27 8.47
C GLY A 78 -1.83 -0.78 7.37
N PRO A 79 -1.48 -0.45 6.11
CA PRO A 79 -2.25 -0.92 4.96
C PRO A 79 -2.14 -2.43 4.76
N ALA A 80 -3.16 -3.01 4.14
CA ALA A 80 -3.16 -4.43 3.79
C ALA A 80 -2.29 -4.74 2.57
N GLY A 81 -2.06 -3.74 1.72
CA GLY A 81 -1.20 -3.82 0.56
C GLY A 81 -0.95 -2.43 0.00
N ILE A 82 0.02 -2.31 -0.91
CA ILE A 82 0.42 -1.01 -1.47
C ILE A 82 0.61 -1.14 -2.99
N VAL A 83 0.01 -0.21 -3.73
CA VAL A 83 0.16 -0.08 -5.19
C VAL A 83 0.84 1.24 -5.50
N LEU A 84 1.95 1.18 -6.22
CA LEU A 84 2.78 2.34 -6.59
C LEU A 84 2.99 2.38 -8.11
N THR A 85 3.50 3.51 -8.62
CA THR A 85 3.97 3.59 -10.02
C THR A 85 5.50 3.60 -10.13
N GLU A 86 6.21 3.66 -9.01
CA GLU A 86 7.66 3.69 -8.96
C GLU A 86 8.17 2.67 -7.95
N ARG A 87 9.39 2.18 -8.16
CA ARG A 87 10.06 1.37 -7.14
C ARG A 87 10.31 2.21 -5.91
N ASP A 88 10.11 1.61 -4.76
CA ASP A 88 10.36 2.25 -3.47
C ASP A 88 11.01 1.26 -2.52
N LEU A 89 12.32 1.42 -2.32
CA LEU A 89 13.07 0.53 -1.43
C LEU A 89 12.72 0.77 0.03
N ILE A 90 12.34 1.99 0.38
CA ILE A 90 12.03 2.34 1.77
C ILE A 90 10.77 1.64 2.24
N LEU A 91 9.69 1.76 1.49
CA LEU A 91 8.44 1.05 1.82
C LEU A 91 8.60 -0.46 1.67
N SER A 92 9.33 -0.91 0.65
CA SER A 92 9.57 -2.34 0.45
C SER A 92 10.30 -2.95 1.64
N ILE A 93 11.34 -2.28 2.16
CA ILE A 93 12.06 -2.76 3.34
C ILE A 93 11.13 -2.84 4.55
N GLY A 94 10.29 -1.82 4.78
CA GLY A 94 9.34 -1.84 5.88
C GLY A 94 8.36 -3.00 5.81
N ALA A 95 7.82 -3.28 4.63
CA ALA A 95 6.90 -4.40 4.42
C ALA A 95 7.62 -5.75 4.55
N ILE A 96 8.84 -5.90 4.01
CA ILE A 96 9.63 -7.12 4.13
C ILE A 96 9.90 -7.43 5.60
N VAL A 97 10.34 -6.44 6.37
CA VAL A 97 10.63 -6.62 7.80
C VAL A 97 9.38 -7.09 8.54
N ALA A 98 8.24 -6.45 8.30
CA ALA A 98 6.99 -6.82 8.96
C ALA A 98 6.54 -8.23 8.56
N ASN A 99 6.65 -8.57 7.27
CA ASN A 99 6.26 -9.91 6.80
C ASN A 99 7.15 -11.01 7.41
N GLU A 100 8.44 -10.73 7.58
CA GLU A 100 9.37 -11.70 8.17
C GLU A 100 9.22 -11.82 9.69
N LEU A 101 9.09 -10.69 10.39
CA LEU A 101 9.15 -10.68 11.85
C LEU A 101 7.78 -10.79 12.52
N TYR A 102 6.71 -10.34 11.87
CA TYR A 102 5.40 -10.22 12.52
C TYR A 102 4.32 -11.04 11.81
N ALA A 103 4.71 -11.95 10.93
CA ALA A 103 3.79 -12.80 10.15
C ALA A 103 2.76 -12.02 9.34
N SER A 104 3.08 -10.79 8.94
CA SER A 104 2.27 -10.03 8.00
C SER A 104 2.40 -10.62 6.60
N ASN A 105 1.47 -10.31 5.72
CA ASN A 105 1.48 -10.79 4.33
C ASN A 105 1.14 -9.63 3.38
N VAL A 106 1.86 -8.52 3.53
CA VAL A 106 1.57 -7.26 2.87
C VAL A 106 2.33 -7.18 1.55
N PRO A 107 1.64 -7.25 0.40
CA PRO A 107 2.29 -7.08 -0.90
C PRO A 107 2.53 -5.62 -1.21
N VAL A 108 3.65 -5.35 -1.89
CA VAL A 108 3.93 -4.06 -2.51
C VAL A 108 4.19 -4.32 -3.99
N VAL A 109 3.44 -3.64 -4.84
CA VAL A 109 3.55 -3.82 -6.29
C VAL A 109 3.67 -2.49 -7.00
N MET A 110 4.24 -2.53 -8.22
CA MET A 110 4.37 -1.40 -9.10
C MET A 110 3.58 -1.65 -10.37
N VAL A 111 2.75 -0.69 -10.77
CA VAL A 111 1.98 -0.74 -12.01
C VAL A 111 2.37 0.42 -12.90
N ASP A 112 2.01 0.36 -14.19
CA ASP A 112 2.21 1.49 -15.09
C ASP A 112 1.18 2.59 -14.81
N GLU A 113 1.41 3.76 -15.41
CA GLU A 113 0.55 4.92 -15.14
C GLU A 113 -0.89 4.73 -15.63
N ALA A 114 -1.09 4.03 -16.73
CA ALA A 114 -2.43 3.78 -17.24
C ALA A 114 -3.22 2.86 -16.28
N ALA A 115 -2.60 1.79 -15.82
CA ALA A 115 -3.21 0.90 -14.82
C ALA A 115 -3.47 1.65 -13.50
N PHE A 116 -2.50 2.46 -13.06
CA PHE A 116 -2.65 3.26 -11.86
C PHE A 116 -3.87 4.19 -11.93
N ALA A 117 -4.07 4.87 -13.05
CA ALA A 117 -5.20 5.78 -13.21
C ALA A 117 -6.54 5.03 -13.06
N HIS A 118 -6.66 3.84 -13.62
CA HIS A 118 -7.86 3.02 -13.47
C HIS A 118 -8.05 2.55 -12.02
N ILE A 119 -7.00 2.09 -11.39
CA ILE A 119 -7.05 1.57 -10.00
C ILE A 119 -7.40 2.70 -9.04
N ALA A 120 -6.77 3.86 -9.19
CA ALA A 120 -6.98 5.01 -8.31
C ALA A 120 -8.38 5.62 -8.45
N ALA A 121 -8.96 5.56 -9.64
CA ALA A 121 -10.29 6.11 -9.89
C ALA A 121 -11.41 5.18 -9.42
N ALA A 122 -11.11 3.92 -9.14
CA ALA A 122 -12.12 2.94 -8.78
C ALA A 122 -12.49 3.05 -7.30
N ASP A 123 -13.79 3.24 -7.02
CA ASP A 123 -14.33 3.10 -5.68
C ASP A 123 -14.68 1.61 -5.50
N ALA A 124 -13.70 0.82 -5.11
CA ALA A 124 -13.76 -0.62 -5.29
C ALA A 124 -12.92 -1.37 -4.25
N HIS A 125 -13.16 -2.67 -4.18
CA HIS A 125 -12.23 -3.60 -3.55
C HIS A 125 -11.09 -3.90 -4.50
N ILE A 126 -9.90 -4.00 -3.96
CA ILE A 126 -8.69 -4.29 -4.70
C ILE A 126 -8.08 -5.57 -4.14
N GLU A 127 -7.75 -6.49 -5.04
CA GLU A 127 -7.00 -7.69 -4.69
C GLU A 127 -5.61 -7.60 -5.33
N ILE A 128 -4.58 -7.81 -4.52
CA ILE A 128 -3.20 -7.90 -5.00
C ILE A 128 -2.77 -9.34 -4.81
N ASP A 129 -2.37 -9.98 -5.91
CA ASP A 129 -1.77 -11.28 -5.91
C ASP A 129 -0.34 -11.13 -6.42
N ALA A 130 0.61 -11.06 -5.49
CA ALA A 130 2.02 -10.85 -5.77
C ALA A 130 2.80 -12.08 -5.34
N PRO A 131 3.01 -13.04 -6.25
CA PRO A 131 3.85 -14.19 -5.98
C PRO A 131 5.32 -13.75 -5.88
N ASP A 132 6.23 -14.69 -5.75
CA ASP A 132 7.66 -14.43 -5.77
C ASP A 132 8.01 -13.44 -6.90
N ALA A 133 9.05 -12.62 -6.67
CA ALA A 133 9.51 -11.59 -7.62
C ALA A 133 9.86 -12.13 -9.01
N ALA A 134 10.05 -13.44 -9.15
CA ALA A 134 10.28 -14.08 -10.45
C ALA A 134 9.04 -14.13 -11.34
N PHE A 135 7.85 -13.86 -10.79
CA PHE A 135 6.59 -13.94 -11.50
C PHE A 135 5.86 -12.60 -11.47
N MET A 136 5.05 -12.36 -12.51
CA MET A 136 4.24 -11.14 -12.58
C MET A 136 3.17 -11.16 -11.50
N ALA A 137 3.01 -10.02 -10.83
CA ALA A 137 1.90 -9.80 -9.93
C ALA A 137 0.66 -9.37 -10.69
N ARG A 138 -0.49 -9.49 -10.05
CA ARG A 138 -1.78 -9.04 -10.60
C ARG A 138 -2.52 -8.20 -9.57
N VAL A 139 -3.14 -7.15 -10.09
CA VAL A 139 -4.03 -6.29 -9.31
C VAL A 139 -5.41 -6.39 -9.93
N ARG A 140 -6.38 -6.84 -9.15
CA ARG A 140 -7.78 -6.94 -9.58
C ARG A 140 -8.61 -5.90 -8.87
N VAL A 141 -9.43 -5.23 -9.65
CA VAL A 141 -10.35 -4.22 -9.15
C VAL A 141 -11.77 -4.73 -9.38
N SER A 142 -12.54 -4.84 -8.31
CA SER A 142 -13.92 -5.29 -8.39
C SER A 142 -14.83 -4.30 -7.67
N PRO A 143 -16.13 -4.21 -8.06
CA PRO A 143 -17.07 -3.36 -7.35
C PRO A 143 -17.07 -3.68 -5.86
N GLY A 144 -17.19 -2.64 -5.05
CA GLY A 144 -17.36 -2.81 -3.61
C GLY A 144 -18.64 -3.55 -3.30
N ALA A 145 -18.72 -4.09 -2.09
CA ALA A 145 -19.97 -4.71 -1.62
C ALA A 145 -21.07 -3.64 -1.58
N PRO A 146 -22.31 -3.99 -1.98
CA PRO A 146 -23.42 -3.07 -1.93
C PRO A 146 -23.78 -2.66 -0.50
#